data_7e1100bcc437b432300fb8e4c8c0a474
#
_entry.id   7e1100bcc437b432300fb8e4c8c0a474
#
_cell.length_a   1.000
_cell.length_b   1.000
_cell.length_c   1.000
_cell.angle_alpha   90.00
_cell.angle_beta   90.00
_cell.angle_gamma   90.00
#
_symmetry.space_group_name_H-M   'P 1'
#
loop_
_entity.id
_entity.type
_entity.pdbx_description
1 polymer ?
#
loop_
_entity_poly.entity_id
_entity_poly.type
_entity_poly.pdbx_seq_one_letter_code
_entity_poly.pdbx_strand_id
1 'polypeptide(L)'
;MRVLLVLAHPEPPSLICSLHQVIRNELEQQGHETQTSDLYRMKWKSHVDREDFTDLPTDARLRITTVSSSTFASDSLTEDVKTEQAKILWADTIIFIFPLWWFNFPAILKGWIDRVFTGGFAYNVKELNNKQQTGWGGVKGKRAMLVTTLGGRESAYTARGFQGPIDDILFPIHHGVLHYPGFQVLPPIVVFQADRIDSAGFDVLAAEVRERMRNLGSTAPIQYRAAKGGDYAFPELTLRDGLERKSTVGFALHLK
;
A
#
# COMPACT_ATOMS: atom_id res chain seq x y z
N MET A 1 11.13 1.79 15.72
CA MET A 1 9.97 2.21 14.91
C MET A 1 8.79 1.29 15.20
N ARG A 2 7.60 1.78 14.94
CA ARG A 2 6.36 0.99 14.98
C ARG A 2 6.01 0.54 13.56
N VAL A 3 5.88 -0.75 13.34
CA VAL A 3 5.67 -1.32 12.01
C VAL A 3 4.37 -2.13 11.96
N LEU A 4 3.48 -1.78 11.05
CA LEU A 4 2.29 -2.56 10.76
C LEU A 4 2.57 -3.50 9.58
N LEU A 5 2.34 -4.79 9.77
CA LEU A 5 2.43 -5.83 8.76
C LEU A 5 1.01 -6.22 8.32
N VAL A 6 0.65 -5.96 7.07
CA VAL A 6 -0.65 -6.35 6.50
C VAL A 6 -0.44 -7.56 5.61
N LEU A 7 -0.88 -8.72 6.07
CA LEU A 7 -0.69 -10.02 5.42
C LEU A 7 -1.97 -10.48 4.71
N ALA A 8 -1.83 -10.89 3.46
CA ALA A 8 -2.94 -11.43 2.67
C ALA A 8 -2.58 -12.74 1.97
N HIS A 9 -2.69 -13.86 2.67
CA HIS A 9 -2.58 -15.21 2.08
C HIS A 9 -3.42 -16.22 2.85
N PRO A 10 -4.17 -17.11 2.15
CA PRO A 10 -5.04 -18.10 2.80
C PRO A 10 -4.29 -19.27 3.44
N GLU A 11 -3.08 -19.59 2.95
CA GLU A 11 -2.34 -20.79 3.32
C GLU A 11 -1.16 -20.45 4.26
N PRO A 12 -1.22 -20.85 5.55
CA PRO A 12 -0.18 -20.50 6.53
C PRO A 12 1.23 -21.01 6.18
N PRO A 13 1.46 -22.22 5.63
CA PRO A 13 2.78 -22.68 5.24
C PRO A 13 3.27 -22.16 3.88
N SER A 14 2.65 -21.12 3.33
CA SER A 14 3.11 -20.53 2.06
C SER A 14 4.41 -19.74 2.20
N LEU A 15 5.14 -19.58 1.09
CA LEU A 15 6.35 -18.77 1.03
C LEU A 15 6.11 -17.35 1.57
N ILE A 16 5.02 -16.71 1.18
CA ILE A 16 4.73 -15.33 1.59
C ILE A 16 4.48 -15.23 3.10
N CYS A 17 3.83 -16.23 3.71
CA CYS A 17 3.66 -16.30 5.16
C CYS A 17 4.98 -16.58 5.88
N SER A 18 5.86 -17.39 5.30
CA SER A 18 7.21 -17.61 5.82
C SER A 18 8.05 -16.33 5.79
N LEU A 19 7.95 -15.55 4.71
CA LEU A 19 8.58 -14.23 4.62
C LEU A 19 8.02 -13.24 5.64
N HIS A 20 6.71 -13.25 5.90
CA HIS A 20 6.11 -12.46 6.97
C HIS A 20 6.76 -12.77 8.34
N GLN A 21 6.98 -14.05 8.66
CA GLN A 21 7.65 -14.43 9.90
C GLN A 21 9.11 -13.94 9.95
N VAL A 22 9.85 -14.07 8.83
CA VAL A 22 11.23 -13.55 8.72
C VAL A 22 11.25 -12.04 8.98
N ILE A 23 10.37 -11.29 8.34
CA ILE A 23 10.24 -9.83 8.49
C ILE A 23 9.94 -9.47 9.93
N ARG A 24 8.92 -10.07 10.52
CA ARG A 24 8.51 -9.80 11.89
C ARG A 24 9.63 -10.07 12.87
N ASN A 25 10.23 -11.27 12.81
CA ASN A 25 11.28 -11.67 13.73
C ASN A 25 12.50 -10.74 13.64
N GLU A 26 12.93 -10.38 12.43
CA GLU A 26 14.06 -9.46 12.24
C GLU A 26 13.77 -8.07 12.81
N LEU A 27 12.57 -7.52 12.58
CA LEU A 27 12.18 -6.22 13.12
C LEU A 27 12.12 -6.24 14.66
N GLU A 28 11.56 -7.27 15.25
CA GLU A 28 11.48 -7.44 16.71
C GLU A 28 12.88 -7.60 17.34
N GLN A 29 13.79 -8.35 16.69
CA GLN A 29 15.19 -8.47 17.12
C GLN A 29 15.95 -7.15 17.10
N GLN A 30 15.57 -6.22 16.21
CA GLN A 30 16.11 -4.87 16.16
C GLN A 30 15.44 -3.89 17.15
N GLY A 31 14.53 -4.38 17.99
CA GLY A 31 13.82 -3.57 18.99
C GLY A 31 12.69 -2.71 18.39
N HIS A 32 12.17 -3.08 17.22
CA HIS A 32 10.97 -2.45 16.66
C HIS A 32 9.71 -3.09 17.22
N GLU A 33 8.66 -2.28 17.42
CA GLU A 33 7.34 -2.77 17.77
C GLU A 33 6.59 -3.18 16.51
N THR A 34 5.99 -4.37 16.49
CA THR A 34 5.22 -4.86 15.35
C THR A 34 3.77 -5.13 15.71
N GLN A 35 2.87 -4.81 14.78
CA GLN A 35 1.49 -5.29 14.77
C GLN A 35 1.23 -6.00 13.43
N THR A 36 0.38 -7.02 13.45
CA THR A 36 0.00 -7.75 12.23
C THR A 36 -1.52 -7.70 12.02
N SER A 37 -1.93 -7.34 10.81
CA SER A 37 -3.27 -7.55 10.29
C SER A 37 -3.23 -8.71 9.29
N ASP A 38 -3.49 -9.93 9.78
CA ASP A 38 -3.62 -11.12 8.94
C ASP A 38 -5.07 -11.22 8.44
N LEU A 39 -5.30 -10.75 7.22
CA LEU A 39 -6.64 -10.53 6.68
C LEU A 39 -7.45 -11.82 6.55
N TYR A 40 -6.81 -12.95 6.22
CA TYR A 40 -7.50 -14.25 6.13
C TYR A 40 -7.84 -14.79 7.51
N ARG A 41 -6.93 -14.72 8.47
CA ARG A 41 -7.19 -15.12 9.86
C ARG A 41 -8.27 -14.26 10.52
N MET A 42 -8.29 -12.96 10.18
CA MET A 42 -9.31 -12.01 10.63
C MET A 42 -10.68 -12.27 9.96
N LYS A 43 -10.72 -13.06 8.88
CA LYS A 43 -11.90 -13.23 8.03
C LYS A 43 -12.43 -11.87 7.55
N TRP A 44 -11.49 -11.01 7.12
CA TRP A 44 -11.80 -9.64 6.71
C TRP A 44 -12.87 -9.61 5.62
N LYS A 45 -13.91 -8.79 5.80
CA LYS A 45 -14.91 -8.51 4.79
C LYS A 45 -14.24 -7.77 3.61
N SER A 46 -14.25 -8.39 2.42
CA SER A 46 -13.50 -7.92 1.26
C SER A 46 -14.29 -7.00 0.32
N HIS A 47 -15.49 -6.57 0.67
CA HIS A 47 -16.29 -5.68 -0.16
C HIS A 47 -16.87 -4.54 0.66
N VAL A 48 -16.97 -3.38 0.03
CA VAL A 48 -17.66 -2.23 0.57
C VAL A 48 -19.16 -2.36 0.24
N ASP A 49 -19.99 -2.17 1.23
CA ASP A 49 -21.44 -2.12 1.04
C ASP A 49 -22.09 -1.15 2.04
N ARG A 50 -23.41 -1.17 2.10
CA ARG A 50 -24.21 -0.30 2.98
C ARG A 50 -23.95 -0.54 4.46
N GLU A 51 -23.61 -1.77 4.86
CA GLU A 51 -23.37 -2.12 6.25
C GLU A 51 -22.11 -1.46 6.84
N ASP A 52 -21.20 -0.98 5.98
CA ASP A 52 -20.02 -0.22 6.41
C ASP A 52 -20.37 1.21 6.87
N PHE A 53 -21.60 1.68 6.62
CA PHE A 53 -22.06 3.05 6.86
C PHE A 53 -23.32 3.04 7.75
N THR A 54 -23.12 2.85 9.05
CA THR A 54 -24.20 2.59 10.02
C THR A 54 -25.19 3.76 10.17
N ASP A 55 -24.77 4.98 9.89
CA ASP A 55 -25.59 6.20 9.98
C ASP A 55 -26.36 6.51 8.68
N LEU A 56 -26.18 5.71 7.62
CA LEU A 56 -26.87 5.96 6.35
C LEU A 56 -28.33 5.52 6.44
N PRO A 57 -29.30 6.42 6.29
CA PRO A 57 -30.72 6.08 6.26
C PRO A 57 -31.02 4.98 5.23
N THR A 58 -31.95 4.07 5.54
CA THR A 58 -32.25 2.88 4.71
C THR A 58 -32.73 3.22 3.31
N ASP A 59 -33.42 4.34 3.15
CA ASP A 59 -33.95 4.88 1.88
C ASP A 59 -32.96 5.78 1.13
N ALA A 60 -31.88 6.19 1.77
CA ALA A 60 -30.88 7.05 1.14
C ALA A 60 -30.02 6.27 0.12
N ARG A 61 -29.67 6.95 -0.98
CA ARG A 61 -28.77 6.38 -1.99
C ARG A 61 -27.33 6.31 -1.44
N LEU A 62 -26.73 5.12 -1.52
CA LEU A 62 -25.32 4.92 -1.18
C LEU A 62 -24.43 5.63 -2.22
N ARG A 63 -23.75 6.70 -1.78
CA ARG A 63 -22.70 7.41 -2.54
C ARG A 63 -21.40 7.28 -1.75
N ILE A 64 -20.62 6.22 -2.01
CA ILE A 64 -19.49 5.79 -1.19
C ILE A 64 -18.54 6.93 -0.85
N THR A 65 -18.12 7.74 -1.82
CA THR A 65 -17.17 8.84 -1.58
C THR A 65 -17.70 9.92 -0.62
N THR A 66 -18.99 10.22 -0.70
CA THR A 66 -19.62 11.21 0.18
C THR A 66 -19.89 10.62 1.56
N VAL A 67 -20.48 9.41 1.58
CA VAL A 67 -20.87 8.74 2.83
C VAL A 67 -19.65 8.36 3.66
N SER A 68 -18.58 7.85 3.04
CA SER A 68 -17.35 7.51 3.79
C SER A 68 -16.73 8.72 4.49
N SER A 69 -16.79 9.91 3.88
CA SER A 69 -16.28 11.13 4.51
C SER A 69 -17.16 11.59 5.68
N SER A 70 -18.49 11.50 5.55
CA SER A 70 -19.41 11.87 6.63
C SER A 70 -19.33 10.88 7.80
N THR A 71 -19.30 9.57 7.52
CA THR A 71 -19.21 8.52 8.51
C THR A 71 -17.89 8.55 9.28
N PHE A 72 -16.78 8.88 8.59
CA PHE A 72 -15.51 9.14 9.26
C PHE A 72 -15.60 10.37 10.20
N ALA A 73 -16.21 11.44 9.74
CA ALA A 73 -16.33 12.69 10.52
C ALA A 73 -17.25 12.54 11.75
N SER A 74 -18.27 11.66 11.70
CA SER A 74 -19.18 11.34 12.80
C SER A 74 -18.68 10.18 13.71
N ASP A 75 -17.51 9.62 13.43
CA ASP A 75 -16.95 8.44 14.11
C ASP A 75 -17.87 7.21 14.08
N SER A 76 -18.69 7.07 13.05
CA SER A 76 -19.68 6.00 12.90
C SER A 76 -19.28 4.90 11.90
N LEU A 77 -17.97 4.79 11.58
CA LEU A 77 -17.41 3.64 10.87
C LEU A 77 -17.53 2.37 11.70
N THR A 78 -17.60 1.22 11.03
CA THR A 78 -17.60 -0.07 11.71
C THR A 78 -16.31 -0.29 12.51
N GLU A 79 -16.41 -1.02 13.64
CA GLU A 79 -15.31 -1.18 14.60
C GLU A 79 -14.09 -1.89 14.00
N ASP A 80 -14.29 -2.79 13.05
CA ASP A 80 -13.20 -3.42 12.32
C ASP A 80 -12.40 -2.41 11.49
N VAL A 81 -13.07 -1.48 10.81
CA VAL A 81 -12.43 -0.40 10.05
C VAL A 81 -11.70 0.57 10.98
N LYS A 82 -12.34 1.02 12.07
CA LYS A 82 -11.71 1.91 13.07
C LYS A 82 -10.45 1.29 13.68
N THR A 83 -10.50 -0.01 13.99
CA THR A 83 -9.36 -0.75 14.51
C THR A 83 -8.19 -0.74 13.53
N GLU A 84 -8.44 -0.97 12.25
CA GLU A 84 -7.39 -0.95 11.22
C GLU A 84 -6.84 0.47 10.99
N GLN A 85 -7.70 1.49 10.99
CA GLN A 85 -7.26 2.89 10.92
C GLN A 85 -6.39 3.27 12.12
N ALA A 86 -6.74 2.82 13.33
CA ALA A 86 -5.94 3.04 14.53
C ALA A 86 -4.54 2.40 14.42
N LYS A 87 -4.43 1.19 13.86
CA LYS A 87 -3.13 0.54 13.59
C LYS A 87 -2.30 1.33 12.57
N ILE A 88 -2.93 1.85 11.51
CA ILE A 88 -2.26 2.71 10.53
C ILE A 88 -1.74 3.97 11.21
N LEU A 89 -2.55 4.62 12.05
CA LEU A 89 -2.13 5.83 12.76
C LEU A 89 -0.99 5.55 13.74
N TRP A 90 -1.02 4.42 14.42
CA TRP A 90 0.04 3.98 15.35
C TRP A 90 1.36 3.72 14.63
N ALA A 91 1.34 3.15 13.42
CA ALA A 91 2.53 2.74 12.69
C ALA A 91 3.32 3.94 12.12
N ASP A 92 4.65 3.84 12.13
CA ASP A 92 5.55 4.72 11.38
C ASP A 92 5.75 4.19 9.94
N THR A 93 5.72 2.86 9.78
CA THR A 93 5.88 2.15 8.50
C THR A 93 4.84 1.05 8.36
N ILE A 94 4.31 0.87 7.16
CA ILE A 94 3.39 -0.21 6.83
C ILE A 94 4.03 -1.09 5.76
N ILE A 95 4.00 -2.40 5.95
CA ILE A 95 4.49 -3.38 4.97
C ILE A 95 3.32 -4.24 4.53
N PHE A 96 2.98 -4.17 3.25
CA PHE A 96 1.95 -5.00 2.62
C PHE A 96 2.59 -6.27 2.07
N ILE A 97 2.15 -7.44 2.54
CA ILE A 97 2.76 -8.75 2.29
C ILE A 97 1.72 -9.64 1.62
N PHE A 98 1.88 -9.91 0.31
CA PHE A 98 0.83 -10.54 -0.49
C PHE A 98 1.38 -11.18 -1.78
N PRO A 99 0.71 -12.18 -2.37
CA PRO A 99 1.01 -12.65 -3.72
C PRO A 99 0.40 -11.69 -4.76
N LEU A 100 1.16 -11.41 -5.83
CA LEU A 100 0.69 -10.55 -6.93
C LEU A 100 -0.27 -11.35 -7.83
N TRP A 101 -1.52 -11.46 -7.43
CA TRP A 101 -2.53 -12.18 -8.19
C TRP A 101 -3.17 -11.25 -9.23
N TRP A 102 -3.18 -11.72 -10.48
CA TRP A 102 -3.72 -10.93 -11.60
C TRP A 102 -3.14 -9.51 -11.65
N PHE A 103 -1.82 -9.40 -11.42
CA PHE A 103 -1.05 -8.14 -11.46
C PHE A 103 -1.50 -7.09 -10.44
N ASN A 104 -2.19 -7.51 -9.37
CA ASN A 104 -2.73 -6.61 -8.36
C ASN A 104 -2.78 -7.28 -6.98
N PHE A 105 -3.35 -6.58 -6.02
CA PHE A 105 -3.70 -7.12 -4.71
C PHE A 105 -4.67 -8.30 -4.81
N PRO A 106 -4.54 -9.32 -3.94
CA PRO A 106 -5.64 -10.25 -3.69
C PRO A 106 -6.93 -9.50 -3.29
N ALA A 107 -8.09 -10.04 -3.68
CA ALA A 107 -9.38 -9.38 -3.43
C ALA A 107 -9.58 -8.96 -1.96
N ILE A 108 -9.13 -9.77 -1.00
CA ILE A 108 -9.25 -9.47 0.42
C ILE A 108 -8.42 -8.23 0.81
N LEU A 109 -7.21 -8.07 0.24
CA LEU A 109 -6.36 -6.91 0.51
C LEU A 109 -6.89 -5.66 -0.21
N LYS A 110 -7.38 -5.81 -1.46
CA LYS A 110 -8.04 -4.69 -2.15
C LYS A 110 -9.27 -4.22 -1.38
N GLY A 111 -10.08 -5.14 -0.86
CA GLY A 111 -11.22 -4.81 -0.03
C GLY A 111 -10.84 -4.19 1.31
N TRP A 112 -9.68 -4.55 1.89
CA TRP A 112 -9.14 -3.85 3.06
C TRP A 112 -8.83 -2.39 2.71
N ILE A 113 -8.15 -2.13 1.59
CA ILE A 113 -7.90 -0.76 1.10
C ILE A 113 -9.21 0.00 0.90
N ASP A 114 -10.19 -0.60 0.21
CA ASP A 114 -11.45 0.06 -0.13
C ASP A 114 -12.28 0.45 1.10
N ARG A 115 -12.21 -0.35 2.18
CA ARG A 115 -12.94 -0.10 3.42
C ARG A 115 -12.19 0.81 4.40
N VAL A 116 -10.87 0.67 4.48
CA VAL A 116 -10.05 1.39 5.48
C VAL A 116 -9.64 2.78 4.98
N PHE A 117 -9.37 2.95 3.68
CA PHE A 117 -8.95 4.22 3.10
C PHE A 117 -10.15 5.12 2.77
N THR A 118 -10.89 5.48 3.80
CA THR A 118 -12.09 6.32 3.70
C THR A 118 -11.76 7.77 3.37
N GLY A 119 -12.78 8.50 2.88
CA GLY A 119 -12.72 9.96 2.82
C GLY A 119 -12.59 10.57 4.22
N GLY A 120 -11.78 11.60 4.36
CA GLY A 120 -11.40 12.19 5.64
C GLY A 120 -10.21 11.51 6.30
N PHE A 121 -9.96 10.22 6.02
CA PHE A 121 -8.80 9.49 6.51
C PHE A 121 -7.66 9.42 5.47
N ALA A 122 -7.90 8.86 4.29
CA ALA A 122 -6.89 8.68 3.25
C ALA A 122 -6.98 9.72 2.12
N TYR A 123 -8.13 10.29 1.88
CA TYR A 123 -8.35 11.33 0.89
C TYR A 123 -9.37 12.36 1.40
N ASN A 124 -9.49 13.53 0.74
CA ASN A 124 -10.36 14.62 1.15
C ASN A 124 -10.17 15.06 2.62
N VAL A 125 -8.95 14.96 3.13
CA VAL A 125 -8.64 15.36 4.51
C VAL A 125 -8.72 16.88 4.61
N LYS A 126 -9.52 17.38 5.56
CA LYS A 126 -9.57 18.81 5.90
C LYS A 126 -8.43 19.10 6.87
N GLU A 127 -7.54 20.01 6.52
CA GLU A 127 -6.61 20.53 7.50
C GLU A 127 -7.40 21.29 8.58
N LEU A 128 -7.15 20.95 9.85
CA LEU A 128 -7.89 21.48 11.00
C LEU A 128 -7.89 23.03 11.10
N ASN A 129 -6.97 23.73 10.42
CA ASN A 129 -6.79 25.17 10.48
C ASN A 129 -6.87 25.91 9.15
N ASN A 130 -7.10 25.23 8.03
CA ASN A 130 -7.24 25.86 6.73
C ASN A 130 -8.39 25.22 5.96
N LYS A 131 -9.34 26.03 5.49
CA LYS A 131 -10.53 25.61 4.73
C LYS A 131 -10.22 24.96 3.36
N GLN A 132 -8.97 24.70 3.02
CA GLN A 132 -8.57 23.99 1.81
C GLN A 132 -8.57 22.49 2.06
N GLN A 133 -9.40 21.78 1.30
CA GLN A 133 -9.31 20.33 1.16
C GLN A 133 -7.94 20.01 0.55
N THR A 134 -7.03 19.46 1.35
CA THR A 134 -5.83 18.85 0.81
C THR A 134 -6.22 17.44 0.36
N GLY A 135 -5.94 17.06 -0.87
CA GLY A 135 -6.21 15.69 -1.36
C GLY A 135 -5.31 14.62 -0.68
N TRP A 136 -4.58 15.00 0.37
CA TRP A 136 -3.54 14.20 1.02
C TRP A 136 -3.95 13.89 2.45
N GLY A 137 -3.92 12.59 2.79
CA GLY A 137 -4.55 12.05 3.97
C GLY A 137 -3.76 12.10 5.27
N GLY A 138 -4.37 11.55 6.32
CA GLY A 138 -3.80 11.38 7.65
C GLY A 138 -2.60 10.42 7.72
N VAL A 139 -2.18 9.87 6.58
CA VAL A 139 -1.03 8.98 6.44
C VAL A 139 0.24 9.71 5.95
N LYS A 140 0.17 11.04 5.76
CA LYS A 140 1.29 11.86 5.29
C LYS A 140 2.54 11.69 6.16
N GLY A 141 3.65 11.38 5.48
CA GLY A 141 4.96 11.20 6.13
C GLY A 141 5.21 9.79 6.66
N LYS A 142 4.20 8.93 6.74
CA LYS A 142 4.41 7.50 7.03
C LYS A 142 5.02 6.79 5.83
N ARG A 143 5.72 5.71 6.09
CA ARG A 143 6.39 4.91 5.06
C ARG A 143 5.54 3.71 4.67
N ALA A 144 5.60 3.29 3.41
CA ALA A 144 4.92 2.08 2.95
C ALA A 144 5.82 1.27 2.02
N MET A 145 5.81 -0.06 2.16
CA MET A 145 6.58 -0.99 1.34
C MET A 145 5.72 -2.17 0.91
N LEU A 146 5.97 -2.69 -0.28
CA LEU A 146 5.38 -3.94 -0.75
C LEU A 146 6.39 -5.08 -0.62
N VAL A 147 5.93 -6.23 -0.16
CA VAL A 147 6.62 -7.51 -0.25
C VAL A 147 5.68 -8.44 -1.00
N THR A 148 6.03 -8.81 -2.21
CA THR A 148 5.14 -9.56 -3.08
C THR A 148 5.84 -10.73 -3.75
N THR A 149 5.09 -11.81 -3.96
CA THR A 149 5.54 -13.03 -4.66
C THR A 149 4.75 -13.21 -5.94
N LEU A 150 5.37 -13.77 -6.95
CA LEU A 150 4.73 -14.14 -8.22
C LEU A 150 5.38 -15.37 -8.84
N GLY A 151 4.63 -16.12 -9.65
CA GLY A 151 5.09 -17.37 -10.28
C GLY A 151 5.93 -17.16 -11.55
N GLY A 152 5.88 -15.98 -12.15
CA GLY A 152 6.57 -15.68 -13.41
C GLY A 152 8.09 -15.51 -13.24
N ARG A 153 8.82 -15.66 -14.36
CA ARG A 153 10.27 -15.42 -14.38
C ARG A 153 10.56 -13.93 -14.43
N GLU A 154 11.59 -13.47 -13.74
CA GLU A 154 12.01 -12.07 -13.71
C GLU A 154 12.20 -11.47 -15.13
N SER A 155 12.78 -12.23 -16.06
CA SER A 155 12.99 -11.80 -17.44
C SER A 155 11.71 -11.40 -18.18
N ALA A 156 10.55 -11.96 -17.77
CA ALA A 156 9.26 -11.58 -18.34
C ALA A 156 8.75 -10.20 -17.85
N TYR A 157 9.32 -9.68 -16.77
CA TYR A 157 8.91 -8.42 -16.11
C TYR A 157 9.93 -7.29 -16.32
N THR A 158 10.62 -7.33 -17.44
CA THR A 158 11.56 -6.29 -17.89
C THR A 158 10.95 -5.44 -19.01
N ALA A 159 11.63 -4.37 -19.43
CA ALA A 159 11.19 -3.51 -20.52
C ALA A 159 10.97 -4.28 -21.86
N ARG A 160 11.63 -5.42 -22.05
CA ARG A 160 11.46 -6.30 -23.20
C ARG A 160 10.75 -7.61 -22.87
N GLY A 161 10.34 -7.77 -21.63
CA GLY A 161 9.60 -8.95 -21.19
C GLY A 161 8.14 -8.91 -21.64
N PHE A 162 7.52 -10.08 -21.76
CA PHE A 162 6.13 -10.20 -22.22
C PHE A 162 5.12 -9.47 -21.32
N GLN A 163 5.41 -9.38 -20.02
CA GLN A 163 4.55 -8.73 -19.03
C GLN A 163 4.83 -7.21 -18.90
N GLY A 164 5.93 -6.71 -19.47
CA GLY A 164 6.40 -5.34 -19.24
C GLY A 164 7.13 -5.16 -17.90
N PRO A 165 7.67 -3.96 -17.63
CA PRO A 165 8.43 -3.69 -16.41
C PRO A 165 7.60 -3.91 -15.16
N ILE A 166 8.18 -4.56 -14.15
CA ILE A 166 7.50 -4.77 -12.85
C ILE A 166 7.10 -3.45 -12.19
N ASP A 167 7.89 -2.40 -12.35
CA ASP A 167 7.60 -1.08 -11.80
C ASP A 167 6.33 -0.47 -12.41
N ASP A 168 6.07 -0.70 -13.71
CA ASP A 168 4.85 -0.25 -14.39
C ASP A 168 3.62 -1.03 -13.89
N ILE A 169 3.78 -2.32 -13.63
CA ILE A 169 2.73 -3.18 -13.07
C ILE A 169 2.38 -2.74 -11.64
N LEU A 170 3.38 -2.40 -10.84
CA LEU A 170 3.19 -1.95 -9.48
C LEU A 170 2.82 -0.46 -9.36
N PHE A 171 2.93 0.32 -10.43
CA PHE A 171 2.65 1.76 -10.41
C PHE A 171 1.24 2.10 -9.89
N PRO A 172 0.15 1.44 -10.28
CA PRO A 172 -1.18 1.72 -9.73
C PRO A 172 -1.24 1.56 -8.21
N ILE A 173 -0.50 0.60 -7.66
CA ILE A 173 -0.42 0.38 -6.21
C ILE A 173 0.49 1.42 -5.58
N HIS A 174 1.72 1.55 -6.04
CA HIS A 174 2.71 2.46 -5.46
C HIS A 174 2.25 3.92 -5.53
N HIS A 175 1.84 4.37 -6.71
CA HIS A 175 1.46 5.76 -6.94
C HIS A 175 0.00 6.02 -6.56
N GLY A 176 -0.93 5.17 -7.06
CA GLY A 176 -2.37 5.39 -6.87
C GLY A 176 -2.85 5.08 -5.45
N VAL A 177 -2.42 3.94 -4.87
CA VAL A 177 -2.90 3.51 -3.55
C VAL A 177 -2.05 4.08 -2.41
N LEU A 178 -0.71 4.18 -2.58
CA LEU A 178 0.19 4.54 -1.48
C LEU A 178 0.68 5.99 -1.56
N HIS A 179 1.22 6.43 -2.71
CA HIS A 179 1.73 7.80 -2.82
C HIS A 179 0.60 8.84 -2.77
N TYR A 180 -0.53 8.59 -3.41
CA TYR A 180 -1.66 9.51 -3.44
C TYR A 180 -2.20 9.88 -2.04
N PRO A 181 -2.39 8.97 -1.07
CA PRO A 181 -2.75 9.32 0.30
C PRO A 181 -1.63 9.98 1.11
N GLY A 182 -0.39 10.00 0.63
CA GLY A 182 0.72 10.70 1.24
C GLY A 182 1.82 9.84 1.87
N PHE A 183 1.84 8.53 1.62
CA PHE A 183 2.96 7.68 2.04
C PHE A 183 4.25 8.00 1.29
N GLN A 184 5.35 7.88 1.98
CA GLN A 184 6.68 7.73 1.40
C GLN A 184 6.85 6.27 0.96
N VAL A 185 6.71 6.02 -0.33
CA VAL A 185 6.72 4.66 -0.89
C VAL A 185 8.16 4.16 -1.02
N LEU A 186 8.47 3.04 -0.39
CA LEU A 186 9.78 2.40 -0.49
C LEU A 186 9.84 1.45 -1.69
N PRO A 187 11.04 1.24 -2.27
CA PRO A 187 11.22 0.19 -3.27
C PRO A 187 10.75 -1.16 -2.75
N PRO A 188 10.01 -1.94 -3.55
CA PRO A 188 9.41 -3.20 -3.11
C PRO A 188 10.44 -4.31 -2.96
N ILE A 189 10.05 -5.39 -2.27
CA ILE A 189 10.66 -6.72 -2.41
C ILE A 189 9.74 -7.51 -3.34
N VAL A 190 10.27 -7.97 -4.46
CA VAL A 190 9.55 -8.77 -5.46
C VAL A 190 10.23 -10.12 -5.60
N VAL A 191 9.51 -11.20 -5.29
CA VAL A 191 10.01 -12.56 -5.37
C VAL A 191 9.44 -13.25 -6.59
N PHE A 192 10.27 -13.44 -7.60
CA PHE A 192 9.90 -14.14 -8.84
C PHE A 192 10.00 -15.65 -8.67
N GLN A 193 9.27 -16.38 -9.51
CA GLN A 193 9.26 -17.87 -9.52
C GLN A 193 8.99 -18.47 -8.14
N ALA A 194 8.11 -17.89 -7.35
CA ALA A 194 7.84 -18.26 -5.97
C ALA A 194 7.56 -19.75 -5.76
N ASP A 195 6.90 -20.39 -6.73
CA ASP A 195 6.57 -21.82 -6.69
C ASP A 195 7.78 -22.75 -6.92
N ARG A 196 8.96 -22.19 -7.23
CA ARG A 196 10.18 -22.94 -7.52
C ARG A 196 11.27 -22.77 -6.47
N ILE A 197 11.00 -21.98 -5.44
CA ILE A 197 11.95 -21.74 -4.36
C ILE A 197 11.95 -22.95 -3.44
N ASP A 198 13.09 -23.64 -3.37
CA ASP A 198 13.36 -24.71 -2.43
C ASP A 198 13.89 -24.18 -1.09
N SER A 199 14.25 -25.06 -0.16
CA SER A 199 14.77 -24.69 1.15
C SER A 199 16.04 -23.84 1.07
N ALA A 200 16.99 -24.19 0.18
CA ALA A 200 18.23 -23.44 0.02
C ALA A 200 17.98 -22.05 -0.57
N GLY A 201 17.10 -21.96 -1.57
CA GLY A 201 16.64 -20.70 -2.13
C GLY A 201 15.92 -19.83 -1.11
N PHE A 202 15.12 -20.44 -0.22
CA PHE A 202 14.47 -19.72 0.88
C PHE A 202 15.48 -19.13 1.86
N ASP A 203 16.55 -19.86 2.22
CA ASP A 203 17.57 -19.35 3.14
C ASP A 203 18.27 -18.10 2.57
N VAL A 204 18.59 -18.09 1.28
CA VAL A 204 19.16 -16.94 0.58
C VAL A 204 18.19 -15.78 0.60
N LEU A 205 16.95 -16.01 0.17
CA LEU A 205 15.90 -14.98 0.14
C LEU A 205 15.63 -14.41 1.54
N ALA A 206 15.59 -15.27 2.56
CA ALA A 206 15.39 -14.84 3.94
C ALA A 206 16.54 -13.95 4.44
N ALA A 207 17.79 -14.23 4.03
CA ALA A 207 18.94 -13.39 4.36
C ALA A 207 18.81 -11.99 3.70
N GLU A 208 18.43 -11.93 2.43
CA GLU A 208 18.18 -10.67 1.71
C GLU A 208 17.04 -9.85 2.35
N VAL A 209 15.95 -10.52 2.72
CA VAL A 209 14.81 -9.88 3.39
C VAL A 209 15.22 -9.32 4.75
N ARG A 210 16.01 -10.07 5.55
CA ARG A 210 16.53 -9.56 6.83
C ARG A 210 17.40 -8.32 6.63
N GLU A 211 18.32 -8.36 5.66
CA GLU A 211 19.17 -7.19 5.35
C GLU A 211 18.33 -5.97 4.95
N ARG A 212 17.27 -6.20 4.16
CA ARG A 212 16.33 -5.15 3.79
C ARG A 212 15.59 -4.57 5.00
N MET A 213 15.25 -5.40 5.99
CA MET A 213 14.61 -4.94 7.23
C MET A 213 15.57 -4.14 8.12
N ARG A 214 16.86 -4.54 8.19
CA ARG A 214 17.90 -3.78 8.90
C ARG A 214 18.03 -2.35 8.36
N ASN A 215 17.87 -2.20 7.06
CA ASN A 215 17.97 -0.92 6.36
C ASN A 215 16.61 -0.22 6.19
N LEU A 216 15.52 -0.74 6.79
CA LEU A 216 14.17 -0.21 6.58
C LEU A 216 14.09 1.30 6.88
N GLY A 217 14.69 1.75 7.97
CA GLY A 217 14.68 3.16 8.40
C GLY A 217 15.44 4.11 7.45
N SER A 218 16.55 3.66 6.88
CA SER A 218 17.44 4.45 6.02
C SER A 218 17.15 4.31 4.52
N THR A 219 16.32 3.35 4.09
CA THR A 219 15.96 3.17 2.69
C THR A 219 15.31 4.43 2.12
N ALA A 220 15.88 4.99 1.05
CA ALA A 220 15.29 6.15 0.38
C ALA A 220 13.96 5.79 -0.28
N PRO A 221 12.92 6.63 -0.16
CA PRO A 221 11.65 6.41 -0.86
C PRO A 221 11.79 6.65 -2.36
N ILE A 222 10.92 6.02 -3.15
CA ILE A 222 10.75 6.30 -4.57
C ILE A 222 10.35 7.76 -4.73
N GLN A 223 11.07 8.50 -5.57
CA GLN A 223 10.88 9.94 -5.74
C GLN A 223 9.75 10.23 -6.73
N TYR A 224 8.50 10.02 -6.30
CA TYR A 224 7.34 10.44 -7.08
C TYR A 224 7.17 11.96 -7.06
N ARG A 225 6.72 12.54 -8.18
CA ARG A 225 6.34 13.94 -8.27
C ARG A 225 5.07 14.19 -7.48
N ALA A 226 5.09 15.15 -6.57
CA ALA A 226 3.91 15.50 -5.79
C ALA A 226 2.93 16.33 -6.63
N ALA A 227 1.64 15.98 -6.60
CA ALA A 227 0.61 16.69 -7.38
C ALA A 227 0.55 18.19 -7.10
N LYS A 228 0.86 18.63 -5.87
CA LYS A 228 0.94 20.04 -5.46
C LYS A 228 2.39 20.54 -5.33
N GLY A 229 3.36 19.82 -5.89
CA GLY A 229 4.78 20.15 -5.80
C GLY A 229 5.26 21.19 -6.81
N GLY A 230 4.37 21.71 -7.65
CA GLY A 230 4.71 22.68 -8.71
C GLY A 230 5.07 22.04 -10.06
N ASP A 231 5.27 20.72 -10.10
CA ASP A 231 5.60 20.00 -11.33
C ASP A 231 4.39 19.85 -12.28
N TYR A 232 3.18 19.94 -11.74
CA TYR A 232 1.93 19.81 -12.51
C TYR A 232 1.22 21.15 -12.67
N ALA A 233 0.66 21.36 -13.86
CA ALA A 233 -0.25 22.49 -14.11
C ALA A 233 -1.56 22.28 -13.35
N PHE A 234 -2.10 23.32 -12.75
CA PHE A 234 -3.39 23.27 -12.06
C PHE A 234 -4.41 24.15 -12.83
N PRO A 235 -5.67 23.71 -12.97
CA PRO A 235 -6.32 22.56 -12.34
C PRO A 235 -6.19 21.23 -13.11
N GLU A 236 -5.57 21.19 -14.28
CA GLU A 236 -5.56 20.06 -15.22
C GLU A 236 -4.76 18.86 -14.68
N LEU A 237 -3.85 19.08 -13.75
CA LEU A 237 -2.92 18.09 -13.18
C LEU A 237 -2.07 17.38 -14.26
N THR A 238 -1.72 18.10 -15.32
CA THR A 238 -0.81 17.64 -16.36
C THR A 238 0.63 18.04 -16.03
N LEU A 239 1.59 17.14 -16.27
CA LEU A 239 3.01 17.43 -16.07
C LEU A 239 3.42 18.61 -16.97
N ARG A 240 4.14 19.59 -16.41
CA ARG A 240 4.65 20.74 -17.16
C ARG A 240 5.75 20.30 -18.11
N ASP A 241 5.76 20.90 -19.31
CA ASP A 241 6.78 20.64 -20.34
C ASP A 241 8.19 20.88 -19.81
N GLY A 242 9.13 20.03 -20.25
CA GLY A 242 10.56 20.15 -19.94
C GLY A 242 10.97 19.61 -18.57
N LEU A 243 10.05 19.00 -17.81
CA LEU A 243 10.36 18.34 -16.54
C LEU A 243 10.65 16.84 -16.71
N GLU A 244 10.29 16.29 -17.85
CA GLU A 244 10.58 14.90 -18.20
C GLU A 244 12.08 14.70 -18.51
N ARG A 245 12.63 13.56 -18.13
CA ARG A 245 13.95 13.14 -18.59
C ARG A 245 13.87 12.77 -20.08
N LYS A 246 14.93 13.02 -20.86
CA LYS A 246 15.00 12.64 -22.27
C LYS A 246 14.54 11.20 -22.48
N SER A 247 13.64 10.99 -23.42
CA SER A 247 13.09 9.69 -23.82
C SER A 247 12.24 8.97 -22.73
N THR A 248 11.83 9.67 -21.67
CA THR A 248 10.93 9.13 -20.67
C THR A 248 9.49 9.15 -21.18
N VAL A 249 8.77 8.05 -21.03
CA VAL A 249 7.36 7.89 -21.43
C VAL A 249 6.56 7.14 -20.37
N GLY A 250 5.24 7.19 -20.46
CA GLY A 250 4.36 6.42 -19.59
C GLY A 250 4.50 6.79 -18.11
N PHE A 251 4.43 5.80 -17.24
CA PHE A 251 4.45 6.01 -15.78
C PHE A 251 5.75 6.60 -15.24
N ALA A 252 6.86 6.39 -15.94
CA ALA A 252 8.16 6.96 -15.56
C ALA A 252 8.19 8.50 -15.61
N LEU A 253 7.26 9.16 -16.32
CA LEU A 253 7.08 10.62 -16.30
C LEU A 253 6.79 11.17 -14.90
N HIS A 254 6.19 10.36 -14.03
CA HIS A 254 5.81 10.76 -12.68
C HIS A 254 6.90 10.56 -11.62
N LEU A 255 8.10 10.16 -12.05
CA LEU A 255 9.32 10.09 -11.22
C LEU A 255 10.17 11.35 -11.41
N LYS A 256 10.90 11.75 -10.33
CA LYS A 256 11.88 12.85 -10.37
C LYS A 256 13.23 12.36 -10.87
#